data_6f2787a1295c12a02c9c1f3beba03bf1
#
_entry.id   6f2787a1295c12a02c9c1f3beba03bf1
#
_cell.length_a   1.000
_cell.length_b   1.000
_cell.length_c   1.000
_cell.angle_alpha   90.00
_cell.angle_beta   90.00
_cell.angle_gamma   90.00
#
_symmetry.space_group_name_H-M   'P 1'
#
loop_
_entity.id
_entity.type
_entity.pdbx_description
1 polymer ?
#
loop_
_entity_poly.entity_id
_entity_poly.type
_entity_poly.pdbx_seq_one_letter_code
_entity_poly.pdbx_strand_id
1 'polypeptide(L)'
;LGLPEQNSEYAEEGTRLHAGLDPQFFATTDYADKELELIASTKEIFAEVIERTVAAMAIPPDAPFTEGYERELRVRSKLRTVMVGHCDHWRYYPDQKVLVITDAKFGFIEVTPAPLNLQLRAYAVMGSQEWDVEHAVVAIAQPRAGMIDDAEKLTIAQYDRADLDLAHAQILEWECEWLKPFAPRVPSEDACRYCKAKLLCNQYAERMGSLKGDVVAGIADLPEDRFAMLFEALKIAAKADTQKAILAEARVRVAEGRLPGYRLKPNAARRSITDNAKASAILRDGLAFTQDEIAEASSLSLGEAVTVLRRKVKFKNEAEATKCLRDALATVIELKTPEPSVVPVSSHDVARTV
;
A
#
# COMPACT_ATOMS: atom_id res chain seq x y z
N LEU A 1 5.25 18.26 17.98
CA LEU A 1 3.97 18.99 18.00
C LEU A 1 2.91 18.37 18.94
N GLY A 2 3.14 17.23 19.59
CA GLY A 2 2.22 16.61 20.56
C GLY A 2 0.80 16.33 20.03
N LEU A 3 0.68 16.16 18.73
CA LEU A 3 -0.61 15.86 18.10
C LEU A 3 -1.05 14.43 18.43
N PRO A 4 -2.31 14.23 18.83
CA PRO A 4 -2.80 12.90 19.21
C PRO A 4 -2.70 11.90 18.04
N GLU A 5 -2.30 10.68 18.35
CA GLU A 5 -2.40 9.56 17.41
C GLU A 5 -3.86 9.13 17.28
N GLN A 6 -4.37 9.13 16.06
CA GLN A 6 -5.63 8.47 15.76
C GLN A 6 -5.29 7.04 15.30
N ASN A 7 -5.28 6.11 16.25
CA ASN A 7 -5.17 4.70 15.92
C ASN A 7 -6.52 4.22 15.40
N SER A 8 -6.54 3.69 14.19
CA SER A 8 -7.70 2.96 13.67
C SER A 8 -7.53 1.47 14.00
N GLU A 9 -8.64 0.72 14.10
CA GLU A 9 -8.62 -0.75 14.26
C GLU A 9 -7.68 -1.42 13.24
N TYR A 10 -7.67 -0.93 11.99
CA TYR A 10 -6.77 -1.43 10.94
C TYR A 10 -5.28 -1.16 11.22
N ALA A 11 -4.95 -0.04 11.87
CA ALA A 11 -3.58 0.26 12.27
C ALA A 11 -3.12 -0.65 13.42
N GLU A 12 -4.01 -0.94 14.37
CA GLU A 12 -3.74 -1.86 15.48
C GLU A 12 -3.60 -3.31 14.98
N GLU A 13 -4.48 -3.76 14.08
CA GLU A 13 -4.35 -5.06 13.40
C GLU A 13 -3.02 -5.15 12.66
N GLY A 14 -2.65 -4.11 11.88
CA GLY A 14 -1.37 -4.06 11.18
C GLY A 14 -0.19 -4.22 12.13
N THR A 15 -0.16 -3.48 13.22
CA THR A 15 0.91 -3.56 14.24
C THR A 15 1.01 -4.97 14.84
N ARG A 16 -0.12 -5.61 15.15
CA ARG A 16 -0.13 -6.99 15.67
C ARG A 16 0.41 -7.99 14.65
N LEU A 17 0.01 -7.85 13.38
CA LEU A 17 0.47 -8.74 12.31
C LEU A 17 1.97 -8.60 12.05
N HIS A 18 2.52 -7.38 12.09
CA HIS A 18 3.97 -7.15 12.01
C HIS A 18 4.70 -7.83 13.17
N ALA A 19 4.24 -7.65 14.42
CA ALA A 19 4.81 -8.34 15.56
C ALA A 19 4.78 -9.87 15.41
N GLY A 20 3.75 -10.43 14.76
CA GLY A 20 3.64 -11.86 14.48
C GLY A 20 4.64 -12.42 13.47
N LEU A 21 5.33 -11.57 12.72
CA LEU A 21 6.40 -12.01 11.83
C LEU A 21 7.65 -12.38 12.61
N ASP A 22 7.95 -11.67 13.70
CA ASP A 22 9.08 -11.98 14.58
C ASP A 22 8.77 -13.25 15.42
N PRO A 23 9.61 -14.31 15.33
CA PRO A 23 9.40 -15.54 16.08
C PRO A 23 9.32 -15.36 17.61
N GLN A 24 9.98 -14.34 18.14
CA GLN A 24 9.99 -14.07 19.59
C GLN A 24 8.64 -13.55 20.07
N PHE A 25 8.04 -12.63 19.33
CA PHE A 25 6.71 -12.07 19.65
C PHE A 25 5.59 -13.04 19.27
N PHE A 26 5.75 -13.79 18.18
CA PHE A 26 4.79 -14.80 17.75
C PHE A 26 4.50 -15.84 18.84
N ALA A 27 5.53 -16.30 19.54
CA ALA A 27 5.42 -17.32 20.59
C ALA A 27 4.66 -16.85 21.84
N THR A 28 4.51 -15.53 22.03
CA THR A 28 3.95 -14.92 23.25
C THR A 28 2.60 -14.23 23.03
N THR A 29 2.10 -14.18 21.80
CA THR A 29 0.87 -13.48 21.44
C THR A 29 -0.19 -14.46 20.94
N ASP A 30 -1.41 -14.27 21.39
CA ASP A 30 -2.57 -15.03 20.91
C ASP A 30 -3.15 -14.36 19.65
N TYR A 31 -3.14 -15.10 18.53
CA TYR A 31 -3.61 -14.64 17.23
C TYR A 31 -4.87 -15.38 16.81
N ALA A 32 -5.80 -14.66 16.19
CA ALA A 32 -6.97 -15.26 15.56
C ALA A 32 -6.57 -16.07 14.31
N ASP A 33 -7.36 -17.07 13.92
CA ASP A 33 -7.06 -17.94 12.77
C ASP A 33 -6.74 -17.16 11.47
N LYS A 34 -7.48 -16.09 11.20
CA LYS A 34 -7.22 -15.21 10.04
C LYS A 34 -5.88 -14.48 10.11
N GLU A 35 -5.46 -14.09 11.30
CA GLU A 35 -4.16 -13.45 11.52
C GLU A 35 -3.04 -14.47 11.34
N LEU A 36 -3.22 -15.69 11.84
CA LEU A 36 -2.27 -16.80 11.63
C LEU A 36 -2.09 -17.12 10.15
N GLU A 37 -3.19 -17.16 9.37
CA GLU A 37 -3.12 -17.36 7.92
C GLU A 37 -2.33 -16.24 7.21
N LEU A 38 -2.56 -14.98 7.58
CA LEU A 38 -1.86 -13.85 7.00
C LEU A 38 -0.36 -13.85 7.35
N ILE A 39 -0.03 -14.14 8.60
CA ILE A 39 1.36 -14.26 9.06
C ILE A 39 2.07 -15.40 8.31
N ALA A 40 1.42 -16.56 8.20
CA ALA A 40 1.97 -17.70 7.47
C ALA A 40 2.20 -17.38 5.98
N SER A 41 1.18 -16.80 5.31
CA SER A 41 1.30 -16.39 3.92
C SER A 41 2.40 -15.35 3.69
N THR A 42 2.60 -14.42 4.64
CA THR A 42 3.68 -13.43 4.55
C THR A 42 5.05 -14.10 4.70
N LYS A 43 5.20 -15.04 5.61
CA LYS A 43 6.44 -15.81 5.78
C LYS A 43 6.77 -16.68 4.56
N GLU A 44 5.76 -17.22 3.90
CA GLU A 44 5.94 -17.93 2.61
C GLU A 44 6.47 -16.98 1.54
N ILE A 45 5.93 -15.75 1.45
CA ILE A 45 6.44 -14.74 0.51
C ILE A 45 7.88 -14.35 0.85
N PHE A 46 8.23 -14.19 2.13
CA PHE A 46 9.60 -13.91 2.55
C PHE A 46 10.56 -15.03 2.12
N ALA A 47 10.18 -16.28 2.32
CA ALA A 47 10.96 -17.43 1.86
C ALA A 47 11.13 -17.42 0.34
N GLU A 48 10.07 -17.13 -0.42
CA GLU A 48 10.13 -17.01 -1.88
C GLU A 48 11.11 -15.92 -2.33
N VAL A 49 11.15 -14.75 -1.66
CA VAL A 49 12.13 -13.68 -1.95
C VAL A 49 13.54 -14.17 -1.76
N ILE A 50 13.81 -14.89 -0.66
CA ILE A 50 15.12 -15.46 -0.39
C ILE A 50 15.51 -16.47 -1.47
N GLU A 51 14.62 -17.42 -1.80
CA GLU A 51 14.88 -18.43 -2.84
C GLU A 51 15.20 -17.81 -4.20
N ARG A 52 14.39 -16.82 -4.61
CA ARG A 52 14.62 -16.06 -5.86
C ARG A 52 15.96 -15.33 -5.83
N THR A 53 16.32 -14.73 -4.69
CA THR A 53 17.60 -14.02 -4.53
C THR A 53 18.78 -14.99 -4.58
N VAL A 54 18.72 -16.10 -3.86
CA VAL A 54 19.76 -17.15 -3.85
C VAL A 54 19.99 -17.65 -5.28
N ALA A 55 18.92 -17.92 -6.02
CA ALA A 55 19.03 -18.37 -7.42
C ALA A 55 19.60 -17.30 -8.34
N ALA A 56 19.10 -16.06 -8.25
CA ALA A 56 19.53 -14.96 -9.14
C ALA A 56 20.98 -14.53 -8.90
N MET A 57 21.44 -14.55 -7.66
CA MET A 57 22.79 -14.14 -7.25
C MET A 57 23.78 -15.31 -7.16
N ALA A 58 23.34 -16.52 -7.54
CA ALA A 58 24.13 -17.77 -7.44
C ALA A 58 24.78 -17.96 -6.06
N ILE A 59 24.04 -17.68 -4.99
CA ILE A 59 24.49 -17.83 -3.61
C ILE A 59 24.55 -19.33 -3.28
N PRO A 60 25.67 -19.87 -2.76
CA PRO A 60 25.76 -21.28 -2.36
C PRO A 60 24.70 -21.63 -1.31
N PRO A 61 24.12 -22.86 -1.34
CA PRO A 61 23.10 -23.26 -0.36
C PRO A 61 23.56 -23.27 1.09
N ASP A 62 24.88 -23.43 1.32
CA ASP A 62 25.55 -23.44 2.62
C ASP A 62 26.22 -22.10 2.96
N ALA A 63 25.97 -21.05 2.17
CA ALA A 63 26.52 -19.73 2.42
C ALA A 63 26.09 -19.19 3.79
N PRO A 64 27.03 -18.68 4.59
CA PRO A 64 26.69 -18.09 5.88
C PRO A 64 25.85 -16.85 5.68
N PHE A 65 24.87 -16.66 6.56
CA PHE A 65 24.05 -15.46 6.59
C PHE A 65 23.72 -15.04 8.03
N THR A 66 23.32 -13.80 8.17
CA THR A 66 22.62 -13.29 9.35
C THR A 66 21.25 -12.77 8.95
N GLU A 67 20.27 -12.94 9.80
CA GLU A 67 18.91 -12.45 9.56
C GLU A 67 18.25 -11.94 10.83
N GLY A 68 17.18 -11.19 10.67
CA GLY A 68 16.38 -10.72 11.79
C GLY A 68 15.12 -9.99 11.33
N TYR A 69 14.39 -9.56 12.34
CA TYR A 69 13.10 -8.88 12.19
C TYR A 69 13.13 -7.52 12.90
N GLU A 70 12.24 -6.61 12.52
CA GLU A 70 12.00 -5.32 13.18
C GLU A 70 13.28 -4.53 13.47
N ARG A 71 14.19 -4.47 12.48
CA ARG A 71 15.47 -3.80 12.67
C ARG A 71 15.35 -2.31 12.37
N GLU A 72 15.76 -1.50 13.35
CA GLU A 72 15.99 -0.08 13.12
C GLU A 72 17.24 0.12 12.25
N LEU A 73 17.09 0.79 11.13
CA LEU A 73 18.13 1.18 10.19
C LEU A 73 18.18 2.70 10.06
N ARG A 74 19.31 3.24 9.62
CA ARG A 74 19.53 4.68 9.56
C ARG A 74 20.28 5.10 8.31
N VAL A 75 19.84 6.19 7.66
CA VAL A 75 20.68 6.95 6.76
C VAL A 75 21.42 7.99 7.55
N ARG A 76 22.72 8.01 7.42
CA ARG A 76 23.63 8.97 8.08
C ARG A 76 24.33 9.81 7.03
N SER A 77 24.36 11.13 7.29
CA SER A 77 25.33 12.03 6.68
C SER A 77 26.60 12.08 7.56
N LYS A 78 27.63 12.80 7.11
CA LYS A 78 28.86 12.99 7.90
C LYS A 78 28.60 13.66 9.26
N LEU A 79 27.51 14.36 9.42
CA LEU A 79 27.23 15.20 10.58
C LEU A 79 26.11 14.64 11.47
N ARG A 80 25.16 13.88 10.92
CA ARG A 80 23.96 13.46 11.67
C ARG A 80 23.22 12.29 11.02
N THR A 81 22.29 11.73 11.76
CA THR A 81 21.26 10.84 11.21
C THR A 81 20.24 11.67 10.42
N VAL A 82 20.06 11.33 9.16
CA VAL A 82 19.15 12.00 8.21
C VAL A 82 17.76 11.38 8.26
N MET A 83 17.74 10.06 8.32
CA MET A 83 16.50 9.27 8.25
C MET A 83 16.64 8.03 9.14
N VAL A 84 15.53 7.61 9.72
CA VAL A 84 15.41 6.37 10.50
C VAL A 84 14.22 5.60 9.97
N GLY A 85 14.33 4.29 9.88
CA GLY A 85 13.26 3.39 9.53
C GLY A 85 13.42 2.04 10.18
N HIS A 86 12.34 1.27 10.26
CA HIS A 86 12.33 -0.10 10.77
C HIS A 86 11.94 -1.01 9.61
N CYS A 87 12.79 -1.96 9.27
CA CYS A 87 12.48 -2.98 8.26
C CYS A 87 11.91 -4.22 8.94
N ASP A 88 10.86 -4.79 8.36
CA ASP A 88 10.14 -5.93 8.97
C ASP A 88 10.99 -7.19 9.00
N HIS A 89 11.72 -7.45 7.91
CA HIS A 89 12.62 -8.62 7.81
C HIS A 89 13.84 -8.25 6.97
N TRP A 90 15.01 -8.78 7.36
CA TRP A 90 16.25 -8.64 6.62
C TRP A 90 17.08 -9.91 6.72
N ARG A 91 17.86 -10.19 5.64
CA ARG A 91 18.88 -11.22 5.60
C ARG A 91 20.10 -10.70 4.86
N TYR A 92 21.28 -10.91 5.43
CA TYR A 92 22.55 -10.48 4.87
C TYR A 92 23.51 -11.66 4.69
N TYR A 93 24.07 -11.78 3.50
CA TYR A 93 25.08 -12.77 3.10
C TYR A 93 26.43 -12.07 2.99
N PRO A 94 27.31 -12.20 4.03
CA PRO A 94 28.54 -11.41 4.10
C PRO A 94 29.54 -11.75 3.00
N ASP A 95 29.69 -13.02 2.62
CA ASP A 95 30.65 -13.45 1.61
C ASP A 95 30.26 -12.98 0.19
N GLN A 96 28.96 -12.89 -0.08
CA GLN A 96 28.43 -12.42 -1.35
C GLN A 96 28.11 -10.92 -1.32
N LYS A 97 28.17 -10.28 -0.18
CA LYS A 97 27.77 -8.88 0.06
C LYS A 97 26.37 -8.56 -0.44
N VAL A 98 25.45 -9.51 -0.27
CA VAL A 98 24.05 -9.41 -0.67
C VAL A 98 23.17 -9.16 0.54
N LEU A 99 22.41 -8.09 0.49
CA LEU A 99 21.39 -7.76 1.49
C LEU A 99 20.01 -7.98 0.89
N VAL A 100 19.14 -8.68 1.62
CA VAL A 100 17.71 -8.83 1.30
C VAL A 100 16.91 -8.12 2.38
N ILE A 101 15.98 -7.26 1.97
CA ILE A 101 15.01 -6.61 2.86
C ILE A 101 13.62 -6.87 2.33
N THR A 102 12.74 -7.37 3.19
CA THR A 102 11.34 -7.60 2.84
C THR A 102 10.45 -6.82 3.80
N ASP A 103 9.51 -6.07 3.23
CA ASP A 103 8.59 -5.20 3.96
C ASP A 103 7.16 -5.71 3.74
N ALA A 104 6.46 -6.00 4.83
CA ALA A 104 5.10 -6.53 4.81
C ALA A 104 4.07 -5.40 4.78
N LYS A 105 3.04 -5.58 3.98
CA LYS A 105 1.92 -4.63 3.87
C LYS A 105 0.60 -5.37 4.03
N PHE A 106 -0.01 -5.24 5.21
CA PHE A 106 -1.25 -5.92 5.56
C PHE A 106 -2.52 -5.16 5.15
N GLY A 107 -2.37 -3.98 4.53
CA GLY A 107 -3.50 -3.20 4.04
C GLY A 107 -4.17 -3.82 2.80
N PHE A 108 -5.43 -3.43 2.56
CA PHE A 108 -6.19 -3.83 1.36
C PHE A 108 -5.89 -2.94 0.15
N ILE A 109 -5.26 -1.78 0.36
CA ILE A 109 -4.93 -0.84 -0.73
C ILE A 109 -3.60 -1.27 -1.31
N GLU A 110 -3.56 -1.43 -2.63
CA GLU A 110 -2.32 -1.66 -3.37
C GLU A 110 -1.29 -0.58 -3.03
N VAL A 111 -0.09 -1.00 -2.67
CA VAL A 111 1.03 -0.09 -2.39
C VAL A 111 1.91 0.06 -3.63
N THR A 112 2.69 1.13 -3.66
CA THR A 112 3.66 1.35 -4.74
C THR A 112 4.60 0.15 -4.85
N PRO A 113 4.72 -0.48 -6.04
CA PRO A 113 5.58 -1.65 -6.24
C PRO A 113 7.04 -1.38 -5.88
N ALA A 114 7.76 -2.41 -5.45
CA ALA A 114 9.14 -2.31 -4.96
C ALA A 114 10.09 -1.47 -5.84
N PRO A 115 10.09 -1.56 -7.18
CA PRO A 115 10.97 -0.76 -8.03
C PRO A 115 10.73 0.76 -7.96
N LEU A 116 9.53 1.16 -7.55
CA LEU A 116 9.12 2.57 -7.45
C LEU A 116 8.94 3.02 -5.99
N ASN A 117 9.19 2.13 -5.03
CA ASN A 117 8.92 2.38 -3.62
C ASN A 117 10.11 3.08 -2.94
N LEU A 118 9.90 4.35 -2.59
CA LEU A 118 10.95 5.17 -1.95
C LEU A 118 11.32 4.67 -0.55
N GLN A 119 10.41 4.05 0.19
CA GLN A 119 10.68 3.46 1.51
C GLN A 119 11.69 2.32 1.39
N LEU A 120 11.45 1.38 0.47
CA LEU A 120 12.36 0.26 0.23
C LEU A 120 13.71 0.72 -0.29
N ARG A 121 13.72 1.71 -1.18
CA ARG A 121 14.97 2.31 -1.67
C ARG A 121 15.78 2.94 -0.54
N ALA A 122 15.09 3.63 0.41
CA ALA A 122 15.74 4.15 1.60
C ALA A 122 16.27 3.03 2.51
N TYR A 123 15.52 1.94 2.69
CA TYR A 123 16.00 0.78 3.46
C TYR A 123 17.24 0.14 2.84
N ALA A 124 17.31 0.01 1.51
CA ALA A 124 18.48 -0.49 0.81
C ALA A 124 19.73 0.39 1.11
N VAL A 125 19.57 1.73 1.06
CA VAL A 125 20.64 2.68 1.42
C VAL A 125 21.00 2.56 2.90
N MET A 126 20.03 2.49 3.81
CA MET A 126 20.27 2.33 5.24
C MET A 126 21.08 1.05 5.51
N GLY A 127 20.69 -0.05 4.90
CA GLY A 127 21.38 -1.32 5.03
C GLY A 127 22.80 -1.29 4.47
N SER A 128 23.02 -0.59 3.35
CA SER A 128 24.36 -0.44 2.79
C SER A 128 25.33 0.40 3.63
N GLN A 129 24.80 1.12 4.61
CA GLN A 129 25.61 1.82 5.62
C GLN A 129 25.86 1.00 6.87
N GLU A 130 25.05 -0.03 7.10
CA GLU A 130 25.19 -0.95 8.24
C GLU A 130 26.10 -2.13 7.90
N TRP A 131 26.02 -2.64 6.67
CA TRP A 131 26.76 -3.79 6.17
C TRP A 131 27.54 -3.44 4.90
N ASP A 132 28.57 -4.22 4.60
CA ASP A 132 29.34 -4.12 3.33
C ASP A 132 28.52 -4.76 2.19
N VAL A 133 27.66 -3.95 1.56
CA VAL A 133 26.69 -4.39 0.55
C VAL A 133 27.12 -3.97 -0.84
N GLU A 134 27.23 -4.94 -1.76
CA GLU A 134 27.39 -4.72 -3.20
C GLU A 134 26.05 -4.83 -3.94
N HIS A 135 25.14 -5.69 -3.44
CA HIS A 135 23.81 -5.86 -4.00
C HIS A 135 22.75 -5.85 -2.91
N ALA A 136 21.70 -5.07 -3.09
CA ALA A 136 20.52 -5.06 -2.24
C ALA A 136 19.30 -5.53 -3.03
N VAL A 137 18.60 -6.53 -2.51
CA VAL A 137 17.30 -6.99 -3.00
C VAL A 137 16.25 -6.53 -2.02
N VAL A 138 15.27 -5.80 -2.50
CA VAL A 138 14.17 -5.32 -1.64
C VAL A 138 12.83 -5.79 -2.18
N ALA A 139 11.90 -6.11 -1.31
CA ALA A 139 10.61 -6.66 -1.70
C ALA A 139 9.46 -6.10 -0.87
N ILE A 140 8.30 -5.95 -1.50
CA ILE A 140 7.01 -5.77 -0.84
C ILE A 140 6.29 -7.11 -0.80
N ALA A 141 5.90 -7.54 0.39
CA ALA A 141 5.02 -8.67 0.63
C ALA A 141 3.63 -8.16 1.03
N GLN A 142 2.65 -8.30 0.15
CA GLN A 142 1.27 -7.86 0.38
C GLN A 142 0.31 -9.06 0.29
N PRO A 143 0.13 -9.84 1.38
CA PRO A 143 -0.63 -11.09 1.34
C PRO A 143 -2.10 -10.91 0.98
N ARG A 144 -2.66 -9.71 1.23
CA ARG A 144 -4.04 -9.35 0.86
C ARG A 144 -4.20 -8.85 -0.58
N ALA A 145 -3.11 -8.62 -1.31
CA ALA A 145 -3.18 -8.26 -2.73
C ALA A 145 -3.78 -9.41 -3.55
N GLY A 146 -4.55 -9.07 -4.58
CA GLY A 146 -5.28 -10.06 -5.40
C GLY A 146 -6.55 -10.60 -4.75
N MET A 147 -6.90 -10.20 -3.51
CA MET A 147 -8.20 -10.52 -2.91
C MET A 147 -9.32 -9.67 -3.53
N ILE A 148 -9.02 -8.44 -3.91
CA ILE A 148 -9.98 -7.48 -4.45
C ILE A 148 -9.74 -7.22 -5.94
N ASP A 149 -8.48 -7.28 -6.38
CA ASP A 149 -8.02 -7.01 -7.75
C ASP A 149 -6.95 -8.02 -8.18
N ASP A 150 -6.38 -7.85 -9.37
CA ASP A 150 -5.30 -8.71 -9.89
C ASP A 150 -3.90 -8.20 -9.44
N ALA A 151 -3.79 -7.47 -8.32
CA ALA A 151 -2.53 -6.98 -7.79
C ALA A 151 -1.60 -8.11 -7.35
N GLU A 152 -0.31 -7.93 -7.58
CA GLU A 152 0.70 -8.92 -7.22
C GLU A 152 0.97 -8.90 -5.71
N LYS A 153 1.00 -10.09 -5.09
CA LYS A 153 1.33 -10.24 -3.67
C LYS A 153 2.80 -9.98 -3.36
N LEU A 154 3.64 -10.05 -4.37
CA LEU A 154 5.08 -9.89 -4.26
C LEU A 154 5.60 -9.02 -5.40
N THR A 155 6.28 -7.94 -5.05
CA THR A 155 7.08 -7.15 -5.98
C THR A 155 8.51 -7.05 -5.46
N ILE A 156 9.50 -7.13 -6.36
CA ILE A 156 10.93 -7.16 -6.03
C ILE A 156 11.65 -6.08 -6.83
N ALA A 157 12.65 -5.46 -6.21
CA ALA A 157 13.62 -4.60 -6.88
C ALA A 157 15.05 -4.98 -6.45
N GLN A 158 16.00 -4.74 -7.32
CA GLN A 158 17.42 -4.99 -7.10
C GLN A 158 18.18 -3.69 -7.31
N TYR A 159 19.18 -3.46 -6.48
CA TYR A 159 20.07 -2.33 -6.53
C TYR A 159 21.51 -2.83 -6.45
N ASP A 160 22.34 -2.41 -7.37
CA ASP A 160 23.79 -2.58 -7.27
C ASP A 160 24.45 -1.46 -6.45
N ARG A 161 25.75 -1.50 -6.30
CA ARG A 161 26.51 -0.51 -5.55
C ARG A 161 26.32 0.91 -6.12
N ALA A 162 26.30 1.05 -7.44
CA ALA A 162 26.13 2.34 -8.10
C ALA A 162 24.74 2.92 -7.87
N ASP A 163 23.71 2.08 -7.92
CA ASP A 163 22.33 2.45 -7.59
C ASP A 163 22.19 2.91 -6.12
N LEU A 164 22.85 2.20 -5.21
CA LEU A 164 22.83 2.54 -3.77
C LEU A 164 23.53 3.89 -3.51
N ASP A 165 24.66 4.13 -4.15
CA ASP A 165 25.40 5.39 -4.02
C ASP A 165 24.59 6.56 -4.61
N LEU A 166 23.95 6.36 -5.76
CA LEU A 166 23.05 7.35 -6.37
C LEU A 166 21.84 7.63 -5.47
N ALA A 167 21.21 6.60 -4.93
CA ALA A 167 20.07 6.74 -4.02
C ALA A 167 20.48 7.48 -2.74
N HIS A 168 21.64 7.16 -2.18
CA HIS A 168 22.17 7.86 -1.03
C HIS A 168 22.41 9.36 -1.32
N ALA A 169 23.04 9.69 -2.44
CA ALA A 169 23.25 11.07 -2.86
C ALA A 169 21.93 11.84 -2.98
N GLN A 170 20.90 11.22 -3.57
CA GLN A 170 19.57 11.81 -3.68
C GLN A 170 18.91 12.08 -2.30
N ILE A 171 19.04 11.14 -1.36
CA ILE A 171 18.51 11.35 0.00
C ILE A 171 19.20 12.53 0.68
N LEU A 172 20.51 12.68 0.52
CA LEU A 172 21.25 13.83 1.05
C LEU A 172 20.86 15.14 0.35
N GLU A 173 20.58 15.11 -0.94
CA GLU A 173 20.07 16.28 -1.67
C GLU A 173 18.69 16.71 -1.12
N TRP A 174 17.76 15.76 -0.91
CA TRP A 174 16.48 16.06 -0.28
C TRP A 174 16.66 16.61 1.12
N GLU A 175 17.60 16.09 1.93
CA GLU A 175 17.92 16.64 3.22
C GLU A 175 18.30 18.13 3.10
N CYS A 176 19.16 18.47 2.17
CA CYS A 176 19.56 19.87 1.93
C CYS A 176 18.35 20.75 1.56
N GLU A 177 17.41 20.23 0.76
CA GLU A 177 16.23 20.97 0.36
C GLU A 177 15.27 21.25 1.53
N TRP A 178 14.95 20.25 2.32
CA TRP A 178 14.01 20.46 3.45
C TRP A 178 14.59 21.19 4.64
N LEU A 179 15.92 21.33 4.72
CA LEU A 179 16.61 22.11 5.74
C LEU A 179 16.68 23.60 5.40
N LYS A 180 16.34 24.00 4.18
CA LYS A 180 16.34 25.41 3.82
C LYS A 180 15.37 26.17 4.69
N PRO A 181 15.77 27.37 5.19
CA PRO A 181 14.82 28.24 5.84
C PRO A 181 13.62 28.48 4.92
N PHE A 182 12.41 28.31 5.45
CA PHE A 182 11.17 28.45 4.68
C PHE A 182 11.00 27.45 3.52
N ALA A 183 11.58 26.27 3.63
CA ALA A 183 11.32 25.19 2.65
C ALA A 183 9.81 25.05 2.37
N PRO A 184 9.38 25.11 1.12
CA PRO A 184 7.97 25.10 0.79
C PRO A 184 7.36 23.75 1.15
N ARG A 185 6.18 23.77 1.78
CA ARG A 185 5.37 22.58 1.94
C ARG A 185 4.60 22.36 0.65
N VAL A 186 4.66 21.16 0.11
CA VAL A 186 3.99 20.78 -1.15
C VAL A 186 2.87 19.80 -0.82
N PRO A 187 1.64 20.25 -0.58
CA PRO A 187 0.51 19.38 -0.31
C PRO A 187 0.20 18.50 -1.52
N SER A 188 0.11 17.19 -1.29
CA SER A 188 -0.37 16.21 -2.26
C SER A 188 -1.31 15.24 -1.59
N GLU A 189 -2.03 14.43 -2.36
CA GLU A 189 -2.90 13.39 -1.80
C GLU A 189 -2.10 12.44 -0.91
N ASP A 190 -0.96 11.94 -1.41
CA ASP A 190 -0.14 10.99 -0.69
C ASP A 190 0.55 11.61 0.53
N ALA A 191 1.17 12.78 0.37
CA ALA A 191 1.88 13.44 1.47
C ALA A 191 0.94 13.90 2.60
N CYS A 192 -0.30 14.27 2.27
CA CYS A 192 -1.26 14.77 3.24
C CYS A 192 -2.18 13.68 3.81
N ARG A 193 -2.27 12.51 3.18
CA ARG A 193 -3.18 11.42 3.62
C ARG A 193 -3.01 11.10 5.10
N TYR A 194 -1.78 10.87 5.54
CA TYR A 194 -1.45 10.49 6.92
C TYR A 194 -0.74 11.59 7.71
N CYS A 195 -0.68 12.82 7.17
CA CYS A 195 0.00 13.92 7.82
C CYS A 195 -0.78 14.37 9.07
N LYS A 196 -0.19 14.15 10.26
CA LYS A 196 -0.79 14.55 11.55
C LYS A 196 -0.99 16.07 11.65
N ALA A 197 -0.17 16.87 10.96
CA ALA A 197 -0.22 18.32 10.98
C ALA A 197 -1.11 18.94 9.87
N LYS A 198 -1.82 18.14 9.08
CA LYS A 198 -2.56 18.65 7.91
C LYS A 198 -3.59 19.73 8.26
N LEU A 199 -4.27 19.60 9.41
CA LEU A 199 -5.25 20.59 9.88
C LEU A 199 -4.62 21.92 10.36
N LEU A 200 -3.32 21.92 10.63
CA LEU A 200 -2.55 23.11 11.02
C LEU A 200 -1.66 23.63 9.88
N CYS A 201 -1.80 23.06 8.68
CA CYS A 201 -0.94 23.38 7.56
C CYS A 201 -1.58 24.43 6.66
N ASN A 202 -1.00 25.62 6.62
CA ASN A 202 -1.50 26.73 5.77
C ASN A 202 -1.55 26.34 4.30
N GLN A 203 -0.52 25.67 3.76
CA GLN A 203 -0.50 25.22 2.36
C GLN A 203 -1.58 24.18 2.06
N TYR A 204 -1.89 23.29 3.04
CA TYR A 204 -3.02 22.38 2.90
C TYR A 204 -4.35 23.15 2.95
N ALA A 205 -4.48 24.09 3.87
CA ALA A 205 -5.64 24.94 3.99
C ALA A 205 -5.83 25.83 2.75
N GLU A 206 -4.76 26.43 2.20
CA GLU A 206 -4.79 27.18 0.94
C GLU A 206 -5.24 26.32 -0.24
N ARG A 207 -4.72 25.09 -0.34
CA ARG A 207 -5.13 24.13 -1.38
C ARG A 207 -6.60 23.71 -1.25
N MET A 208 -7.08 23.52 -0.02
CA MET A 208 -8.50 23.24 0.26
C MET A 208 -9.36 24.49 0.12
N GLY A 209 -8.82 25.64 0.47
CA GLY A 209 -9.47 26.94 0.48
C GLY A 209 -9.42 27.71 -0.84
N SER A 210 -8.76 27.18 -1.89
CA SER A 210 -8.96 27.62 -3.27
C SER A 210 -10.41 27.42 -3.70
N LEU A 211 -11.21 26.81 -2.82
CA LEU A 211 -12.68 26.83 -2.85
C LEU A 211 -13.28 28.22 -2.49
N LYS A 212 -12.53 29.21 -2.07
CA LYS A 212 -12.76 30.67 -2.04
C LYS A 212 -11.94 31.35 -0.94
N GLY A 213 -10.95 32.17 -1.35
CA GLY A 213 -10.43 33.35 -0.65
C GLY A 213 -10.04 33.24 0.84
N ASP A 214 -8.87 33.73 1.19
CA ASP A 214 -8.44 34.12 2.56
C ASP A 214 -8.44 33.06 3.66
N VAL A 215 -7.77 31.93 3.44
CA VAL A 215 -7.41 31.03 4.56
C VAL A 215 -6.00 31.40 5.04
N VAL A 216 -5.91 32.29 6.00
CA VAL A 216 -4.63 32.88 6.43
C VAL A 216 -3.95 32.10 7.57
N ALA A 217 -4.66 31.30 8.34
CA ALA A 217 -4.12 30.74 9.59
C ALA A 217 -4.09 29.21 9.70
N GLY A 218 -4.59 28.45 8.75
CA GLY A 218 -4.81 27.00 8.89
C GLY A 218 -6.23 26.66 9.34
N ILE A 219 -6.66 25.43 9.09
CA ILE A 219 -8.07 25.04 9.34
C ILE A 219 -8.44 25.11 10.83
N ALA A 220 -7.49 24.75 11.71
CA ALA A 220 -7.73 24.74 13.15
C ALA A 220 -7.89 26.16 13.76
N ASP A 221 -7.34 27.15 13.08
CA ASP A 221 -7.35 28.56 13.54
C ASP A 221 -8.35 29.42 12.76
N LEU A 222 -9.22 28.79 11.93
CA LEU A 222 -10.28 29.51 11.24
C LEU A 222 -11.31 30.03 12.23
N PRO A 223 -11.77 31.29 12.05
CA PRO A 223 -12.95 31.78 12.74
C PRO A 223 -14.16 30.86 12.47
N GLU A 224 -15.04 30.73 13.46
CA GLU A 224 -16.19 29.81 13.42
C GLU A 224 -17.08 29.97 12.16
N ASP A 225 -17.30 31.20 11.73
CA ASP A 225 -18.09 31.50 10.53
C ASP A 225 -17.40 30.98 9.25
N ARG A 226 -16.06 31.11 9.16
CA ARG A 226 -15.26 30.62 8.04
C ARG A 226 -15.16 29.10 8.07
N PHE A 227 -14.98 28.50 9.25
CA PHE A 227 -15.02 27.05 9.40
C PHE A 227 -16.37 26.48 9.02
N ALA A 228 -17.48 27.12 9.42
CA ALA A 228 -18.84 26.69 9.04
C ALA A 228 -19.03 26.72 7.52
N MET A 229 -18.57 27.77 6.84
CA MET A 229 -18.63 27.85 5.37
C MET A 229 -17.82 26.74 4.70
N LEU A 230 -16.62 26.45 5.17
CA LEU A 230 -15.77 25.37 4.65
C LEU A 230 -16.44 24.00 4.90
N PHE A 231 -17.00 23.80 6.09
CA PHE A 231 -17.70 22.57 6.46
C PHE A 231 -18.93 22.34 5.57
N GLU A 232 -19.76 23.36 5.32
CA GLU A 232 -20.91 23.25 4.40
C GLU A 232 -20.47 23.01 2.96
N ALA A 233 -19.39 23.66 2.49
CA ALA A 233 -18.83 23.39 1.18
C ALA A 233 -18.35 21.95 1.03
N LEU A 234 -17.69 21.40 2.05
CA LEU A 234 -17.30 19.99 2.11
C LEU A 234 -18.49 19.04 2.14
N LYS A 235 -19.55 19.35 2.87
CA LYS A 235 -20.79 18.55 2.86
C LYS A 235 -21.43 18.50 1.46
N ILE A 236 -21.43 19.62 0.75
CA ILE A 236 -21.95 19.69 -0.63
C ILE A 236 -21.04 18.89 -1.57
N ALA A 237 -19.72 19.09 -1.48
CA ALA A 237 -18.74 18.37 -2.29
C ALA A 237 -18.69 16.86 -2.01
N ALA A 238 -19.01 16.45 -0.79
CA ALA A 238 -19.08 15.05 -0.39
C ALA A 238 -20.33 14.31 -0.90
N LYS A 239 -21.32 15.01 -1.46
CA LYS A 239 -22.48 14.35 -2.08
C LYS A 239 -22.04 13.55 -3.30
N ALA A 240 -22.45 12.28 -3.35
CA ALA A 240 -22.02 11.34 -4.38
C ALA A 240 -22.26 11.86 -5.81
N ASP A 241 -23.38 12.55 -6.05
CA ASP A 241 -23.70 13.08 -7.37
C ASP A 241 -22.80 14.26 -7.76
N THR A 242 -22.45 15.13 -6.81
CA THR A 242 -21.51 16.24 -7.04
C THR A 242 -20.11 15.70 -7.32
N GLN A 243 -19.64 14.72 -6.55
CA GLN A 243 -18.36 14.09 -6.79
C GLN A 243 -18.30 13.40 -8.16
N LYS A 244 -19.35 12.66 -8.52
CA LYS A 244 -19.44 12.02 -9.85
C LYS A 244 -19.38 13.03 -10.98
N ALA A 245 -20.12 14.15 -10.87
CA ALA A 245 -20.12 15.19 -11.89
C ALA A 245 -18.74 15.85 -12.05
N ILE A 246 -18.08 16.19 -10.92
CA ILE A 246 -16.73 16.78 -10.93
C ILE A 246 -15.71 15.80 -11.52
N LEU A 247 -15.77 14.53 -11.13
CA LEU A 247 -14.86 13.51 -11.65
C LEU A 247 -15.08 13.23 -13.14
N ALA A 248 -16.33 13.22 -13.60
CA ALA A 248 -16.64 13.07 -15.02
C ALA A 248 -16.07 14.23 -15.84
N GLU A 249 -16.28 15.48 -15.42
CA GLU A 249 -15.71 16.64 -16.08
C GLU A 249 -14.18 16.67 -16.02
N ALA A 250 -13.58 16.28 -14.88
CA ALA A 250 -12.13 16.18 -14.76
C ALA A 250 -11.54 15.19 -15.77
N ARG A 251 -12.17 14.03 -15.97
CA ARG A 251 -11.75 13.04 -16.98
C ARG A 251 -11.76 13.62 -18.39
N VAL A 252 -12.84 14.33 -18.74
CA VAL A 252 -12.95 15.00 -20.04
C VAL A 252 -11.80 15.99 -20.23
N ARG A 253 -11.58 16.88 -19.24
CA ARG A 253 -10.52 17.89 -19.32
C ARG A 253 -9.12 17.28 -19.41
N VAL A 254 -8.86 16.19 -18.70
CA VAL A 254 -7.58 15.48 -18.81
C VAL A 254 -7.43 14.87 -20.19
N ALA A 255 -8.46 14.20 -20.72
CA ALA A 255 -8.43 13.61 -22.05
C ALA A 255 -8.20 14.64 -23.15
N GLU A 256 -8.70 15.87 -22.97
CA GLU A 256 -8.54 17.00 -23.89
C GLU A 256 -7.26 17.83 -23.62
N GLY A 257 -6.43 17.44 -22.65
CA GLY A 257 -5.21 18.18 -22.27
C GLY A 257 -5.49 19.52 -21.56
N ARG A 258 -6.72 19.79 -21.15
CA ARG A 258 -7.15 21.04 -20.49
C ARG A 258 -6.93 21.06 -18.97
N LEU A 259 -6.44 19.97 -18.39
CA LEU A 259 -6.10 19.88 -16.96
C LEU A 259 -4.64 19.47 -16.80
N PRO A 260 -3.70 20.42 -16.95
CA PRO A 260 -2.28 20.13 -16.87
C PRO A 260 -1.89 19.63 -15.47
N GLY A 261 -0.91 18.76 -15.39
CA GLY A 261 -0.47 18.14 -14.13
C GLY A 261 -1.29 16.91 -13.71
N TYR A 262 -2.29 16.52 -14.51
CA TYR A 262 -3.08 15.30 -14.26
C TYR A 262 -3.07 14.37 -15.48
N ARG A 263 -3.24 13.08 -15.24
CA ARG A 263 -3.39 12.05 -16.27
C ARG A 263 -4.50 11.06 -15.91
N LEU A 264 -4.97 10.33 -16.89
CA LEU A 264 -5.89 9.21 -16.67
C LEU A 264 -5.07 7.96 -16.31
N LYS A 265 -5.36 7.36 -15.16
CA LYS A 265 -4.84 6.06 -14.76
C LYS A 265 -5.95 5.02 -15.00
N PRO A 266 -5.71 3.98 -15.82
CA PRO A 266 -6.65 2.87 -15.93
C PRO A 266 -6.89 2.23 -14.56
N ASN A 267 -8.13 1.93 -14.25
CA ASN A 267 -8.47 1.16 -13.07
C ASN A 267 -8.48 -0.33 -13.41
N ALA A 268 -8.08 -1.17 -12.46
CA ALA A 268 -8.16 -2.60 -12.60
C ALA A 268 -9.62 -3.03 -12.82
N ALA A 269 -9.82 -3.97 -13.72
CA ALA A 269 -11.13 -4.54 -13.95
C ALA A 269 -11.57 -5.36 -12.73
N ARG A 270 -12.82 -5.18 -12.30
CA ARG A 270 -13.39 -5.86 -11.15
C ARG A 270 -14.48 -6.83 -11.60
N ARG A 271 -14.47 -8.02 -11.02
CA ARG A 271 -15.58 -8.97 -11.21
C ARG A 271 -16.72 -8.62 -10.27
N SER A 272 -17.91 -8.49 -10.79
CA SER A 272 -19.12 -8.24 -10.01
C SER A 272 -20.20 -9.23 -10.38
N ILE A 273 -20.98 -9.66 -9.39
CA ILE A 273 -22.18 -10.45 -9.61
C ILE A 273 -23.24 -9.52 -10.20
N THR A 274 -23.81 -9.88 -11.35
CA THR A 274 -24.78 -9.05 -12.05
C THR A 274 -26.23 -9.46 -11.79
N ASP A 275 -26.42 -10.68 -11.32
CA ASP A 275 -27.74 -11.26 -10.98
C ASP A 275 -27.64 -11.99 -9.64
N ASN A 276 -28.03 -11.29 -8.57
CA ASN A 276 -27.98 -11.81 -7.21
C ASN A 276 -28.94 -12.99 -6.99
N ALA A 277 -30.11 -13.00 -7.65
CA ALA A 277 -31.08 -14.09 -7.48
C ALA A 277 -30.55 -15.38 -8.09
N LYS A 278 -30.00 -15.29 -9.30
CA LYS A 278 -29.39 -16.42 -9.97
C LYS A 278 -28.11 -16.89 -9.28
N ALA A 279 -27.28 -15.96 -8.79
CA ALA A 279 -26.11 -16.29 -8.00
C ALA A 279 -26.48 -17.04 -6.72
N SER A 280 -27.52 -16.58 -5.99
CA SER A 280 -28.02 -17.27 -4.79
C SER A 280 -28.51 -18.69 -5.10
N ALA A 281 -29.21 -18.89 -6.21
CA ALA A 281 -29.62 -20.21 -6.65
C ALA A 281 -28.42 -21.12 -6.95
N ILE A 282 -27.43 -20.62 -7.67
CA ILE A 282 -26.21 -21.37 -7.98
C ILE A 282 -25.42 -21.73 -6.71
N LEU A 283 -25.29 -20.79 -5.77
CA LEU A 283 -24.61 -21.02 -4.48
C LEU A 283 -25.32 -22.11 -3.66
N ARG A 284 -26.66 -22.10 -3.64
CA ARG A 284 -27.47 -23.07 -2.93
C ARG A 284 -27.40 -24.46 -3.59
N ASP A 285 -27.69 -24.51 -4.87
CA ASP A 285 -27.89 -25.77 -5.59
C ASP A 285 -26.56 -26.41 -6.02
N GLY A 286 -25.55 -25.59 -6.35
CA GLY A 286 -24.24 -26.04 -6.82
C GLY A 286 -23.18 -26.19 -5.75
N LEU A 287 -23.22 -25.32 -4.71
CA LEU A 287 -22.21 -25.26 -3.65
C LEU A 287 -22.79 -25.51 -2.26
N ALA A 288 -24.06 -25.91 -2.16
CA ALA A 288 -24.77 -26.26 -0.94
C ALA A 288 -24.73 -25.19 0.17
N PHE A 289 -24.78 -23.89 -0.21
CA PHE A 289 -24.92 -22.81 0.73
C PHE A 289 -26.30 -22.84 1.38
N THR A 290 -26.36 -22.63 2.69
CA THR A 290 -27.63 -22.43 3.41
C THR A 290 -28.15 -21.01 3.18
N GLN A 291 -29.42 -20.77 3.53
CA GLN A 291 -30.01 -19.44 3.43
C GLN A 291 -29.31 -18.43 4.35
N ASP A 292 -28.88 -18.88 5.53
CA ASP A 292 -28.18 -18.03 6.50
C ASP A 292 -26.76 -17.67 5.96
N GLU A 293 -26.05 -18.58 5.35
CA GLU A 293 -24.75 -18.33 4.73
C GLU A 293 -24.84 -17.38 3.52
N ILE A 294 -25.94 -17.44 2.76
CA ILE A 294 -26.21 -16.47 1.68
C ILE A 294 -26.55 -15.11 2.27
N ALA A 295 -27.28 -15.08 3.39
CA ALA A 295 -27.59 -13.82 4.11
C ALA A 295 -26.39 -13.23 4.82
N GLU A 296 -25.45 -14.05 5.34
CA GLU A 296 -24.17 -13.60 5.92
C GLU A 296 -23.30 -12.90 4.88
N ALA A 297 -23.32 -13.38 3.62
CA ALA A 297 -22.71 -12.72 2.48
C ALA A 297 -23.58 -11.53 1.99
N SER A 298 -23.95 -10.61 2.88
CA SER A 298 -25.06 -9.65 2.84
C SER A 298 -25.18 -8.76 1.58
N SER A 299 -24.20 -8.78 0.69
CA SER A 299 -24.21 -8.11 -0.61
C SER A 299 -23.87 -9.05 -1.76
N LEU A 300 -23.76 -10.37 -1.52
CA LEU A 300 -23.24 -11.36 -2.46
C LEU A 300 -21.92 -10.89 -3.10
N SER A 301 -21.02 -10.36 -2.27
CA SER A 301 -19.66 -10.07 -2.73
C SER A 301 -18.91 -11.40 -2.93
N LEU A 302 -18.08 -11.46 -3.98
CA LEU A 302 -17.25 -12.64 -4.25
C LEU A 302 -16.33 -12.98 -3.07
N GLY A 303 -15.82 -11.98 -2.35
CA GLY A 303 -14.92 -12.17 -1.21
C GLY A 303 -15.61 -12.84 -0.01
N GLU A 304 -16.82 -12.40 0.33
CA GLU A 304 -17.60 -12.99 1.42
C GLU A 304 -18.04 -14.42 1.07
N ALA A 305 -18.48 -14.64 -0.17
CA ALA A 305 -18.84 -15.98 -0.63
C ALA A 305 -17.63 -16.96 -0.63
N VAL A 306 -16.41 -16.49 -0.94
CA VAL A 306 -15.17 -17.29 -0.81
C VAL A 306 -14.93 -17.64 0.66
N THR A 307 -15.13 -16.71 1.57
CA THR A 307 -14.96 -16.94 3.02
C THR A 307 -15.90 -18.01 3.53
N VAL A 308 -17.17 -17.94 3.15
CA VAL A 308 -18.18 -18.96 3.50
C VAL A 308 -17.84 -20.33 2.89
N LEU A 309 -17.44 -20.36 1.59
CA LEU A 309 -17.07 -21.57 0.91
C LEU A 309 -15.89 -22.30 1.59
N ARG A 310 -14.88 -21.56 2.05
CA ARG A 310 -13.71 -22.11 2.75
C ARG A 310 -14.06 -22.74 4.10
N ARG A 311 -15.09 -22.27 4.79
CA ARG A 311 -15.57 -22.91 6.03
C ARG A 311 -16.23 -24.28 5.75
N LYS A 312 -16.83 -24.45 4.59
CA LYS A 312 -17.56 -25.68 4.21
C LYS A 312 -16.66 -26.74 3.61
N VAL A 313 -15.67 -26.34 2.82
CA VAL A 313 -14.82 -27.24 2.04
C VAL A 313 -13.35 -26.90 2.30
N LYS A 314 -12.54 -27.94 2.58
CA LYS A 314 -11.10 -27.75 2.71
C LYS A 314 -10.48 -27.53 1.33
N PHE A 315 -9.93 -26.35 1.12
CA PHE A 315 -9.11 -26.01 -0.05
C PHE A 315 -7.64 -25.92 0.37
N LYS A 316 -6.73 -26.13 -0.56
CA LYS A 316 -5.28 -25.98 -0.30
C LYS A 316 -4.92 -24.54 0.03
N ASN A 317 -5.58 -23.59 -0.63
CA ASN A 317 -5.41 -22.15 -0.43
C ASN A 317 -6.67 -21.40 -0.89
N GLU A 318 -6.69 -20.10 -0.64
CA GLU A 318 -7.80 -19.22 -1.00
C GLU A 318 -7.97 -19.09 -2.52
N ALA A 319 -6.87 -19.11 -3.29
CA ALA A 319 -6.93 -19.03 -4.75
C ALA A 319 -7.72 -20.20 -5.36
N GLU A 320 -7.61 -21.41 -4.78
CA GLU A 320 -8.39 -22.57 -5.21
C GLU A 320 -9.88 -22.42 -4.90
N ALA A 321 -10.21 -21.91 -3.69
CA ALA A 321 -11.59 -21.58 -3.32
C ALA A 321 -12.18 -20.49 -4.22
N THR A 322 -11.41 -19.45 -4.50
CA THR A 322 -11.79 -18.34 -5.38
C THR A 322 -12.01 -18.82 -6.81
N LYS A 323 -11.16 -19.72 -7.29
CA LYS A 323 -11.33 -20.34 -8.62
C LYS A 323 -12.61 -21.16 -8.68
N CYS A 324 -12.84 -22.04 -7.71
CA CYS A 324 -14.03 -22.85 -7.62
C CYS A 324 -15.32 -22.00 -7.65
N LEU A 325 -15.35 -20.92 -6.85
CA LEU A 325 -16.48 -20.02 -6.82
C LEU A 325 -16.66 -19.26 -8.14
N ARG A 326 -15.59 -18.80 -8.77
CA ARG A 326 -15.64 -18.16 -10.09
C ARG A 326 -16.19 -19.08 -11.16
N ASP A 327 -15.73 -20.33 -11.20
CA ASP A 327 -16.18 -21.32 -12.17
C ASP A 327 -17.68 -21.62 -11.98
N ALA A 328 -18.12 -21.76 -10.73
CA ALA A 328 -19.55 -21.97 -10.42
C ALA A 328 -20.43 -20.77 -10.81
N LEU A 329 -19.97 -19.54 -10.58
CA LEU A 329 -20.71 -18.32 -10.87
C LEU A 329 -20.42 -17.72 -12.26
N ALA A 330 -19.71 -18.42 -13.14
CA ALA A 330 -19.26 -17.90 -14.43
C ALA A 330 -20.37 -17.27 -15.29
N THR A 331 -21.61 -17.77 -15.17
CA THR A 331 -22.76 -17.26 -15.92
C THR A 331 -23.39 -15.98 -15.35
N VAL A 332 -23.00 -15.57 -14.15
CA VAL A 332 -23.55 -14.39 -13.44
C VAL A 332 -22.47 -13.42 -12.96
N ILE A 333 -21.20 -13.71 -13.26
CA ILE A 333 -20.08 -12.79 -13.00
C ILE A 333 -19.74 -12.05 -14.29
N GLU A 334 -19.66 -10.75 -14.18
CA GLU A 334 -19.19 -9.87 -15.26
C GLU A 334 -17.91 -9.17 -14.84
N LEU A 335 -16.94 -9.07 -15.74
CA LEU A 335 -15.75 -8.28 -15.55
C LEU A 335 -16.05 -6.83 -15.91
N LYS A 336 -16.19 -5.97 -14.91
CA LYS A 336 -16.39 -4.55 -15.09
C LYS A 336 -15.05 -3.82 -14.97
N THR A 337 -14.67 -3.09 -16.03
CA THR A 337 -13.57 -2.15 -15.96
C THR A 337 -14.13 -0.80 -15.50
N PRO A 338 -13.81 -0.33 -14.29
CA PRO A 338 -14.24 0.98 -13.83
C PRO A 338 -13.67 2.08 -14.72
N GLU A 339 -14.33 3.23 -14.74
CA GLU A 339 -13.80 4.40 -15.43
C GLU A 339 -12.43 4.79 -14.89
N PRO A 340 -11.50 5.28 -15.75
CA PRO A 340 -10.16 5.62 -15.33
C PRO A 340 -10.16 6.71 -14.27
N SER A 341 -9.24 6.62 -13.33
CA SER A 341 -9.02 7.62 -12.30
C SER A 341 -8.22 8.79 -12.84
N VAL A 342 -8.57 10.01 -12.43
CA VAL A 342 -7.75 11.20 -12.65
C VAL A 342 -6.69 11.27 -11.54
N VAL A 343 -5.42 11.20 -11.90
CA VAL A 343 -4.30 11.22 -10.94
C VAL A 343 -3.29 12.30 -11.31
N PRO A 344 -2.59 12.90 -10.33
CA PRO A 344 -1.50 13.81 -10.63
C PRO A 344 -0.41 13.13 -11.48
N VAL A 345 0.22 13.87 -12.38
CA VAL A 345 1.44 13.43 -13.07
C VAL A 345 2.56 13.45 -12.04
N SER A 346 3.12 12.29 -11.72
CA SER A 346 4.26 12.20 -10.82
C SER A 346 5.58 12.46 -11.57
N SER A 347 6.62 12.83 -10.83
CA SER A 347 7.97 12.95 -11.39
C SER A 347 8.47 11.66 -12.05
N HIS A 348 7.91 10.51 -11.69
CA HIS A 348 8.21 9.21 -12.28
C HIS A 348 7.55 8.97 -13.64
N ASP A 349 6.45 9.67 -13.94
CA ASP A 349 5.78 9.56 -15.24
C ASP A 349 6.57 10.28 -16.34
N VAL A 350 7.36 11.30 -15.98
CA VAL A 350 8.20 12.07 -16.89
C VAL A 350 9.43 11.26 -17.34
N ALA A 351 9.93 10.36 -16.51
CA ALA A 351 11.11 9.53 -16.79
C ALA A 351 10.84 8.38 -17.79
N ARG A 352 9.57 8.07 -18.11
CA ARG A 352 9.20 7.02 -19.08
C ARG A 352 8.99 7.52 -20.51
N THR A 353 9.09 8.82 -20.73
CA THR A 353 8.85 9.46 -22.04
C THR A 353 10.12 10.04 -22.69
N VAL A 354 11.30 9.73 -22.14
CA VAL A 354 12.61 10.09 -22.73
C VAL A 354 13.34 8.84 -23.18
#